data_d661369b3146e3469bb0f5eb58dafdc7
#
_entry.id   d661369b3146e3469bb0f5eb58dafdc7
#
_cell.length_a   1.000
_cell.length_b   1.000
_cell.length_c   1.000
_cell.angle_alpha   90.00
_cell.angle_beta   90.00
_cell.angle_gamma   90.00
#
_symmetry.space_group_name_H-M   'P 1'
#
loop_
_entity.id
_entity.type
_entity.pdbx_description
1 polymer ?
#
loop_
_entity_poly.entity_id
_entity_poly.type
_entity_poly.pdbx_seq_one_letter_code
_entity_poly.pdbx_strand_id
1 'polypeptide(L)'
;DVCLWDERLSTVGAFNLSSQLDGLRSASYDLGDVDNDQDIDIIISGFDESQGLKCYIYENIGKIGMSYELKKTNNNLAAIRDGTVDFIDFDSDGDLDAAISGTGLQGDIFEIYMNDLKNGNSNWPRMALGLSGIRNGKVDLGDFNGDGYTDIVYSGLQEGSGKVTKLSEYISSTKKYQDSSFDVSDIIEAGVEFGDIDGDGDLDFIMS
;
A
#
# COMPACT_ATOMS: atom_id res chain seq x y z
N ASP A 1 16.55 3.12 9.08
CA ASP A 1 17.33 1.94 8.62
C ASP A 1 16.36 0.77 8.48
N VAL A 2 16.11 0.32 7.28
CA VAL A 2 15.33 -0.91 7.03
C VAL A 2 16.27 -2.09 7.27
N CYS A 3 15.96 -2.92 8.27
CA CYS A 3 16.70 -4.15 8.54
C CYS A 3 15.89 -5.34 8.02
N LEU A 4 16.38 -6.02 7.00
CA LEU A 4 15.86 -7.30 6.57
C LEU A 4 16.53 -8.41 7.38
N TRP A 5 15.74 -9.33 7.97
CA TRP A 5 16.23 -10.43 8.77
C TRP A 5 15.81 -11.78 8.19
N ASP A 6 16.79 -12.72 8.00
CA ASP A 6 16.51 -14.09 7.59
C ASP A 6 17.00 -15.06 8.68
N GLU A 7 16.06 -15.73 9.36
CA GLU A 7 16.36 -16.70 10.42
C GLU A 7 17.05 -18.00 9.95
N ARG A 8 17.10 -18.25 8.64
CA ARG A 8 17.82 -19.41 8.07
C ARG A 8 19.34 -19.18 8.02
N LEU A 9 19.80 -17.95 8.27
CA LEU A 9 21.21 -17.63 8.36
C LEU A 9 21.68 -17.71 9.83
N SER A 10 21.67 -18.90 10.41
CA SER A 10 22.12 -19.13 11.80
C SER A 10 23.63 -18.95 12.03
N THR A 11 24.35 -18.46 11.04
CA THR A 11 25.78 -18.11 11.13
C THR A 11 25.99 -16.74 10.49
N VAL A 12 25.98 -15.70 11.34
CA VAL A 12 26.62 -14.39 11.14
C VAL A 12 26.94 -14.04 9.68
N GLY A 13 25.91 -13.91 8.86
CA GLY A 13 26.01 -13.33 7.55
C GLY A 13 25.12 -12.11 7.53
N ALA A 14 25.69 -10.91 7.59
CA ALA A 14 24.94 -9.72 7.28
C ALA A 14 24.35 -9.90 5.88
N PHE A 15 23.04 -9.60 5.71
CA PHE A 15 22.47 -9.42 4.39
C PHE A 15 23.29 -8.32 3.68
N ASN A 16 24.12 -8.71 2.75
CA ASN A 16 24.75 -7.73 1.88
C ASN A 16 23.76 -7.47 0.74
N LEU A 17 22.91 -6.44 0.94
CA LEU A 17 22.28 -5.81 -0.20
C LEU A 17 23.38 -5.15 -1.01
N SER A 18 23.51 -5.49 -2.28
CA SER A 18 24.41 -4.80 -3.21
C SER A 18 23.91 -3.40 -3.54
N SER A 19 22.63 -3.13 -3.27
CA SER A 19 21.96 -1.83 -3.42
C SER A 19 21.43 -1.35 -2.07
N GLN A 20 21.66 -0.08 -1.77
CA GLN A 20 21.16 0.56 -0.57
C GLN A 20 19.77 1.14 -0.84
N LEU A 21 18.79 0.87 0.04
CA LEU A 21 17.50 1.56 -0.02
C LEU A 21 17.69 3.03 0.34
N ASP A 22 16.95 3.90 -0.33
CA ASP A 22 16.94 5.33 0.00
C ASP A 22 16.33 5.52 1.40
N GLY A 23 17.02 6.28 2.24
CA GLY A 23 16.52 6.65 3.57
C GLY A 23 15.44 7.71 3.47
N LEU A 24 14.20 7.35 3.74
CA LEU A 24 13.06 8.27 3.74
C LEU A 24 12.53 8.48 5.15
N ARG A 25 12.02 9.69 5.45
CA ARG A 25 11.32 10.03 6.69
C ARG A 25 9.81 10.00 6.50
N SER A 26 9.08 9.81 7.60
CA SER A 26 7.62 9.66 7.57
C SER A 26 7.20 8.71 6.46
N ALA A 27 7.94 7.60 6.36
CA ALA A 27 7.82 6.65 5.27
C ALA A 27 6.83 5.54 5.63
N SER A 28 6.14 5.06 4.60
CA SER A 28 5.43 3.79 4.59
C SER A 28 6.05 2.88 3.56
N TYR A 29 5.95 1.58 3.79
CA TYR A 29 6.43 0.55 2.87
C TYR A 29 5.54 -0.69 2.95
N ASP A 30 5.56 -1.48 1.90
CA ASP A 30 4.97 -2.79 1.84
C ASP A 30 5.82 -3.75 0.99
N LEU A 31 5.53 -5.05 1.12
CA LEU A 31 6.29 -6.14 0.52
C LEU A 31 5.36 -7.05 -0.29
N GLY A 32 5.72 -7.35 -1.53
CA GLY A 32 4.92 -8.23 -2.38
C GLY A 32 5.69 -8.62 -3.64
N ASP A 33 5.28 -9.72 -4.25
CA ASP A 33 5.79 -10.19 -5.56
C ASP A 33 5.06 -9.42 -6.67
N VAL A 34 5.60 -8.25 -7.05
CA VAL A 34 4.89 -7.30 -7.92
C VAL A 34 5.00 -7.62 -9.40
N ASP A 35 6.00 -8.41 -9.80
CA ASP A 35 6.21 -8.84 -11.18
C ASP A 35 5.97 -10.33 -11.41
N ASN A 36 5.50 -11.05 -10.37
CA ASN A 36 5.17 -12.47 -10.39
C ASN A 36 6.36 -13.39 -10.71
N ASP A 37 7.56 -13.00 -10.27
CA ASP A 37 8.78 -13.79 -10.45
C ASP A 37 9.13 -14.71 -9.25
N GLN A 38 8.32 -14.67 -8.17
CA GLN A 38 8.42 -15.40 -6.91
C GLN A 38 9.50 -14.85 -5.95
N ASP A 39 10.07 -13.71 -6.24
CA ASP A 39 10.91 -12.95 -5.32
C ASP A 39 10.07 -11.78 -4.71
N ILE A 40 10.35 -11.41 -3.48
CA ILE A 40 9.58 -10.35 -2.81
C ILE A 40 10.21 -8.99 -3.10
N ASP A 41 9.39 -8.09 -3.61
CA ASP A 41 9.71 -6.71 -3.93
C ASP A 41 9.30 -5.75 -2.82
N ILE A 42 9.68 -4.50 -2.96
CA ILE A 42 9.42 -3.47 -1.96
C ILE A 42 8.81 -2.24 -2.64
N ILE A 43 7.66 -1.77 -2.14
CA ILE A 43 7.22 -0.40 -2.38
C ILE A 43 7.55 0.45 -1.16
N ILE A 44 8.03 1.67 -1.34
CA ILE A 44 8.31 2.62 -0.26
C ILE A 44 7.99 4.04 -0.70
N SER A 45 7.29 4.79 0.14
CA SER A 45 7.07 6.23 -0.07
C SER A 45 7.38 7.02 1.18
N GLY A 46 7.89 8.23 1.02
CA GLY A 46 8.26 9.10 2.13
C GLY A 46 8.96 10.37 1.69
N PHE A 47 9.58 11.06 2.62
CA PHE A 47 10.26 12.34 2.40
C PHE A 47 11.79 12.18 2.46
N ASP A 48 12.45 12.53 1.36
CA ASP A 48 13.91 12.71 1.28
C ASP A 48 14.26 14.15 1.59
N GLU A 49 15.22 14.38 2.49
CA GLU A 49 15.60 15.75 2.92
C GLU A 49 16.18 16.61 1.80
N SER A 50 16.78 15.99 0.81
CA SER A 50 17.43 16.68 -0.30
C SER A 50 16.58 16.77 -1.56
N GLN A 51 15.65 15.84 -1.76
CA GLN A 51 14.91 15.67 -3.01
C GLN A 51 13.38 15.78 -2.86
N GLY A 52 12.87 15.91 -1.63
CA GLY A 52 11.43 16.00 -1.34
C GLY A 52 10.72 14.65 -1.30
N LEU A 53 9.43 14.64 -1.61
CA LEU A 53 8.63 13.41 -1.61
C LEU A 53 9.10 12.44 -2.68
N LYS A 54 9.19 11.16 -2.32
CA LYS A 54 9.59 10.05 -3.19
C LYS A 54 8.68 8.84 -3.00
N CYS A 55 8.43 8.14 -4.10
CA CYS A 55 7.84 6.81 -4.10
C CYS A 55 8.67 5.92 -5.02
N TYR A 56 9.10 4.78 -4.51
CA TYR A 56 9.93 3.84 -5.24
C TYR A 56 9.38 2.43 -5.14
N ILE A 57 9.49 1.69 -6.24
CA ILE A 57 9.43 0.23 -6.24
C ILE A 57 10.86 -0.26 -6.43
N TYR A 58 11.26 -1.22 -5.62
CA TYR A 58 12.52 -1.96 -5.74
C TYR A 58 12.19 -3.40 -6.10
N GLU A 59 12.44 -3.78 -7.35
CA GLU A 59 12.35 -5.16 -7.80
C GLU A 59 13.53 -5.95 -7.24
N ASN A 60 13.24 -7.09 -6.62
CA ASN A 60 14.24 -8.05 -6.18
C ASN A 60 14.60 -8.94 -7.39
N ILE A 61 15.75 -8.69 -7.99
CA ILE A 61 16.20 -9.47 -9.15
C ILE A 61 16.97 -10.73 -8.76
N GLY A 62 16.75 -11.17 -7.51
CA GLY A 62 17.27 -12.41 -6.99
C GLY A 62 18.72 -12.33 -6.54
N LYS A 63 19.33 -13.51 -6.36
CA LYS A 63 20.67 -13.64 -5.79
C LYS A 63 21.75 -13.60 -6.85
N ILE A 64 22.62 -12.60 -6.76
CA ILE A 64 23.83 -12.50 -7.60
C ILE A 64 25.07 -12.83 -6.73
N GLY A 65 25.59 -14.03 -6.89
CA GLY A 65 26.71 -14.52 -6.09
C GLY A 65 26.32 -14.74 -4.62
N MET A 66 26.83 -13.91 -3.71
CA MET A 66 26.53 -13.96 -2.26
C MET A 66 25.63 -12.80 -1.79
N SER A 67 25.14 -11.98 -2.70
CA SER A 67 24.32 -10.81 -2.40
C SER A 67 22.98 -10.89 -3.11
N TYR A 68 21.94 -10.31 -2.51
CA TYR A 68 20.68 -10.02 -3.19
C TYR A 68 20.77 -8.63 -3.83
N GLU A 69 20.18 -8.46 -5.00
CA GLU A 69 20.16 -7.20 -5.71
C GLU A 69 18.72 -6.69 -5.83
N LEU A 70 18.52 -5.47 -5.34
CA LEU A 70 17.28 -4.71 -5.51
C LEU A 70 17.49 -3.67 -6.60
N LYS A 71 16.67 -3.71 -7.62
CA LYS A 71 16.69 -2.77 -8.73
C LYS A 71 15.59 -1.74 -8.56
N LYS A 72 15.99 -0.49 -8.35
CA LYS A 72 15.05 0.63 -8.32
C LYS A 72 14.41 0.85 -9.67
N THR A 73 13.08 0.86 -9.74
CA THR A 73 12.32 1.09 -10.95
C THR A 73 11.91 2.55 -11.09
N ASN A 74 11.77 2.98 -12.34
CA ASN A 74 11.08 4.22 -12.63
C ASN A 74 9.58 3.95 -12.71
N ASN A 75 8.79 4.67 -11.92
CA ASN A 75 7.34 4.56 -11.89
C ASN A 75 6.70 5.96 -11.87
N ASN A 76 5.38 6.00 -12.04
CA ASN A 76 4.57 7.22 -12.00
C ASN A 76 3.73 7.33 -10.74
N LEU A 77 4.02 6.52 -9.72
CA LEU A 77 3.27 6.48 -8.48
C LEU A 77 3.37 7.80 -7.73
N ALA A 78 2.29 8.23 -7.11
CA ALA A 78 2.31 9.42 -6.28
C ALA A 78 3.18 9.20 -5.06
N ALA A 79 4.04 10.18 -4.79
CA ALA A 79 4.87 10.17 -3.61
C ALA A 79 4.15 10.85 -2.44
N ILE A 80 4.12 10.19 -1.30
CA ILE A 80 3.46 10.65 -0.08
C ILE A 80 4.38 10.60 1.14
N ARG A 81 3.94 11.25 2.20
CA ARG A 81 4.40 11.08 3.58
C ARG A 81 3.19 11.01 4.51
N ASP A 82 3.42 10.61 5.74
CA ASP A 82 2.39 10.58 6.79
C ASP A 82 1.13 9.81 6.34
N GLY A 83 1.33 8.66 5.69
CA GLY A 83 0.26 7.84 5.12
C GLY A 83 0.67 6.39 4.93
N THR A 84 -0.01 5.67 4.04
CA THR A 84 0.23 4.27 3.70
C THR A 84 0.50 4.07 2.22
N VAL A 85 1.35 3.10 1.92
CA VAL A 85 1.48 2.47 0.61
C VAL A 85 1.35 0.97 0.81
N ASP A 86 0.50 0.33 0.03
CA ASP A 86 0.19 -1.09 0.18
C ASP A 86 0.11 -1.74 -1.21
N PHE A 87 0.60 -2.97 -1.33
CA PHE A 87 0.35 -3.83 -2.48
C PHE A 87 -0.93 -4.62 -2.29
N ILE A 88 -1.77 -4.67 -3.30
CA ILE A 88 -3.03 -5.39 -3.29
C ILE A 88 -3.43 -5.83 -4.70
N ASP A 89 -4.00 -7.02 -4.84
CA ASP A 89 -4.68 -7.43 -6.07
C ASP A 89 -6.08 -6.79 -6.09
N PHE A 90 -6.16 -5.55 -6.62
CA PHE A 90 -7.35 -4.71 -6.51
C PHE A 90 -8.49 -5.17 -7.43
N ASP A 91 -8.17 -5.68 -8.60
CA ASP A 91 -9.17 -6.13 -9.59
C ASP A 91 -9.26 -7.65 -9.74
N SER A 92 -8.58 -8.39 -8.86
CA SER A 92 -8.56 -9.85 -8.80
C SER A 92 -8.03 -10.50 -10.08
N ASP A 93 -7.07 -9.84 -10.75
CA ASP A 93 -6.43 -10.37 -11.96
C ASP A 93 -5.15 -11.17 -11.68
N GLY A 94 -4.73 -11.24 -10.42
CA GLY A 94 -3.58 -11.97 -9.92
C GLY A 94 -2.27 -11.18 -9.93
N ASP A 95 -2.30 -9.91 -10.34
CA ASP A 95 -1.15 -9.01 -10.24
C ASP A 95 -1.33 -8.07 -9.04
N LEU A 96 -0.26 -7.73 -8.34
CA LEU A 96 -0.34 -6.77 -7.23
C LEU A 96 -0.33 -5.34 -7.75
N ASP A 97 -1.37 -4.60 -7.44
CA ASP A 97 -1.54 -3.18 -7.68
C ASP A 97 -0.96 -2.35 -6.51
N ALA A 98 -0.98 -1.02 -6.61
CA ALA A 98 -0.52 -0.14 -5.53
C ALA A 98 -1.64 0.77 -5.02
N ALA A 99 -1.96 0.66 -3.73
CA ALA A 99 -2.83 1.58 -3.01
C ALA A 99 -1.98 2.62 -2.25
N ILE A 100 -2.26 3.90 -2.45
CA ILE A 100 -1.46 5.00 -1.89
C ILE A 100 -2.37 6.04 -1.26
N SER A 101 -2.26 6.24 0.05
CA SER A 101 -2.99 7.29 0.78
C SER A 101 -2.08 8.05 1.72
N GLY A 102 -2.13 9.38 1.71
CA GLY A 102 -1.29 10.23 2.55
C GLY A 102 -1.17 11.66 2.05
N THR A 103 -0.24 12.40 2.64
CA THR A 103 0.03 13.78 2.23
C THR A 103 0.97 13.81 1.02
N GLY A 104 0.43 14.14 -0.13
CA GLY A 104 1.15 14.34 -1.39
C GLY A 104 1.60 15.80 -1.58
N LEU A 105 2.09 16.13 -2.79
CA LEU A 105 2.57 17.48 -3.13
C LEU A 105 1.48 18.56 -3.14
N GLN A 106 0.22 18.20 -3.38
CA GLN A 106 -0.90 19.13 -3.54
C GLN A 106 -2.00 18.95 -2.50
N GLY A 107 -1.74 18.23 -1.42
CA GLY A 107 -2.68 17.89 -0.36
C GLY A 107 -2.79 16.40 -0.14
N ASP A 108 -3.76 15.99 0.67
CA ASP A 108 -3.96 14.58 0.96
C ASP A 108 -4.59 13.87 -0.23
N ILE A 109 -4.08 12.68 -0.55
CA ILE A 109 -4.53 11.85 -1.68
C ILE A 109 -4.90 10.45 -1.23
N PHE A 110 -5.80 9.82 -1.99
CA PHE A 110 -5.98 8.37 -2.00
C PHE A 110 -6.11 7.91 -3.46
N GLU A 111 -5.17 7.12 -3.90
CA GLU A 111 -5.05 6.69 -5.30
C GLU A 111 -4.71 5.20 -5.38
N ILE A 112 -5.32 4.52 -6.34
CA ILE A 112 -4.96 3.16 -6.74
C ILE A 112 -4.29 3.24 -8.11
N TYR A 113 -3.21 2.50 -8.27
CA TYR A 113 -2.45 2.38 -9.50
C TYR A 113 -2.44 0.93 -9.94
N MET A 114 -3.03 0.67 -11.11
CA MET A 114 -3.13 -0.67 -11.67
C MET A 114 -1.78 -1.12 -12.23
N ASN A 115 -1.36 -2.31 -11.85
CA ASN A 115 -0.11 -2.89 -12.34
C ASN A 115 -0.22 -3.23 -13.83
N ASP A 116 0.78 -2.86 -14.60
CA ASP A 116 0.86 -3.20 -16.04
C ASP A 116 2.26 -3.74 -16.41
N LEU A 117 3.02 -4.22 -15.41
CA LEU A 117 4.38 -4.74 -15.59
C LEU A 117 4.39 -5.97 -16.50
N LYS A 118 3.39 -6.84 -16.42
CA LYS A 118 3.26 -8.00 -17.31
C LYS A 118 3.21 -7.64 -18.79
N ASN A 119 2.78 -6.41 -19.12
CA ASN A 119 2.80 -5.87 -20.48
C ASN A 119 4.07 -5.05 -20.78
N GLY A 120 5.03 -5.03 -19.85
CA GLY A 120 6.29 -4.28 -19.96
C GLY A 120 6.15 -2.79 -19.71
N ASN A 121 5.04 -2.34 -19.11
CA ASN A 121 4.81 -0.94 -18.79
C ASN A 121 5.16 -0.64 -17.33
N SER A 122 6.10 0.27 -17.12
CA SER A 122 6.42 0.81 -15.79
C SER A 122 5.56 2.03 -15.42
N ASN A 123 4.65 2.43 -16.29
CA ASN A 123 3.71 3.54 -16.07
C ASN A 123 2.33 2.98 -15.77
N TRP A 124 1.99 2.91 -14.50
CA TRP A 124 0.79 2.30 -14.01
C TRP A 124 -0.42 3.24 -14.15
N PRO A 125 -1.50 2.82 -14.82
CA PRO A 125 -2.72 3.60 -14.91
C PRO A 125 -3.32 3.88 -13.53
N ARG A 126 -3.65 5.15 -13.27
CA ARG A 126 -4.31 5.56 -12.04
C ARG A 126 -5.82 5.41 -12.15
N MET A 127 -6.44 4.76 -11.15
CA MET A 127 -7.89 4.74 -10.99
C MET A 127 -8.40 6.00 -10.28
N ALA A 128 -9.44 6.62 -10.82
CA ALA A 128 -10.11 7.77 -10.20
C ALA A 128 -11.30 7.27 -9.36
N LEU A 129 -11.04 6.92 -8.10
CA LEU A 129 -12.05 6.36 -7.19
C LEU A 129 -12.97 7.42 -6.56
N GLY A 130 -12.57 8.69 -6.61
CA GLY A 130 -13.32 9.79 -6.00
C GLY A 130 -13.26 9.82 -4.47
N LEU A 131 -12.34 9.06 -3.88
CA LEU A 131 -12.10 9.07 -2.45
C LEU A 131 -11.19 10.23 -2.06
N SER A 132 -11.44 10.79 -0.90
CA SER A 132 -10.56 11.81 -0.32
C SER A 132 -9.43 11.12 0.44
N GLY A 133 -8.21 11.59 0.25
CA GLY A 133 -7.05 11.09 0.99
C GLY A 133 -7.14 11.30 2.48
N ILE A 134 -6.44 10.46 3.20
CA ILE A 134 -6.23 10.59 4.64
C ILE A 134 -4.73 10.62 4.94
N ARG A 135 -4.37 11.27 6.04
CA ARG A 135 -3.01 11.25 6.61
C ARG A 135 -3.02 10.82 8.07
N ASN A 136 -1.87 10.43 8.58
CA ASN A 136 -1.69 9.93 9.94
C ASN A 136 -2.72 8.85 10.29
N GLY A 137 -2.91 7.90 9.38
CA GLY A 137 -3.92 6.87 9.50
C GLY A 137 -3.52 5.58 8.81
N LYS A 138 -4.47 4.69 8.75
CA LYS A 138 -4.37 3.40 8.11
C LYS A 138 -5.50 3.24 7.09
N VAL A 139 -5.19 2.51 6.03
CA VAL A 139 -6.15 1.99 5.05
C VAL A 139 -5.97 0.49 5.00
N ASP A 140 -7.04 -0.24 4.85
CA ASP A 140 -6.99 -1.63 4.47
C ASP A 140 -8.08 -1.94 3.44
N LEU A 141 -7.83 -2.95 2.60
CA LEU A 141 -8.63 -3.26 1.43
C LEU A 141 -8.98 -4.75 1.41
N GLY A 142 -10.25 -5.06 1.08
CA GLY A 142 -10.73 -6.44 1.00
C GLY A 142 -12.18 -6.48 0.57
N ASP A 143 -12.64 -7.64 0.10
CA ASP A 143 -14.05 -7.87 -0.24
C ASP A 143 -14.84 -8.14 1.04
N PHE A 144 -15.25 -7.07 1.74
CA PHE A 144 -15.92 -7.15 3.04
C PHE A 144 -17.34 -7.70 2.95
N ASN A 145 -18.04 -7.41 1.86
CA ASN A 145 -19.45 -7.80 1.71
C ASN A 145 -19.64 -9.08 0.87
N GLY A 146 -18.56 -9.71 0.38
CA GLY A 146 -18.59 -10.95 -0.39
C GLY A 146 -19.14 -10.79 -1.81
N ASP A 147 -19.12 -9.58 -2.38
CA ASP A 147 -19.67 -9.32 -3.71
C ASP A 147 -18.66 -9.45 -4.87
N GLY A 148 -17.40 -9.76 -4.55
CA GLY A 148 -16.30 -9.95 -5.49
C GLY A 148 -15.58 -8.66 -5.87
N TYR A 149 -15.88 -7.54 -5.21
CA TYR A 149 -15.18 -6.27 -5.41
C TYR A 149 -14.46 -5.85 -4.13
N THR A 150 -13.36 -5.14 -4.29
CA THR A 150 -12.56 -4.67 -3.16
C THR A 150 -13.23 -3.48 -2.49
N ASP A 151 -13.58 -3.61 -1.21
CA ASP A 151 -14.03 -2.55 -0.32
C ASP A 151 -12.84 -1.95 0.45
N ILE A 152 -13.07 -0.83 1.11
CA ILE A 152 -12.01 -0.07 1.77
C ILE A 152 -12.44 0.33 3.17
N VAL A 153 -11.67 -0.06 4.19
CA VAL A 153 -11.75 0.51 5.53
C VAL A 153 -10.59 1.46 5.77
N TYR A 154 -10.87 2.64 6.30
CA TYR A 154 -9.83 3.62 6.60
C TYR A 154 -10.12 4.44 7.83
N SER A 155 -9.05 4.82 8.52
CA SER A 155 -9.07 5.72 9.67
C SER A 155 -7.93 6.71 9.58
N GLY A 156 -8.14 7.98 9.91
CA GLY A 156 -7.10 8.99 9.87
C GLY A 156 -7.64 10.43 9.91
N LEU A 157 -6.79 11.36 9.50
CA LEU A 157 -7.15 12.77 9.35
C LEU A 157 -7.48 13.06 7.87
N GLN A 158 -8.67 13.57 7.62
CA GLN A 158 -9.13 13.99 6.30
C GLN A 158 -9.24 15.50 6.24
N GLU A 159 -8.73 16.11 5.17
CA GLU A 159 -8.82 17.55 4.99
C GLU A 159 -10.29 18.02 4.92
N GLY A 160 -10.61 19.05 5.71
CA GLY A 160 -11.97 19.62 5.80
C GLY A 160 -12.94 18.86 6.69
N SER A 161 -12.72 17.59 6.97
CA SER A 161 -13.60 16.76 7.81
C SER A 161 -13.00 16.48 9.19
N GLY A 162 -11.67 16.60 9.34
CA GLY A 162 -10.98 16.26 10.58
C GLY A 162 -10.73 14.76 10.69
N LYS A 163 -11.06 14.19 11.83
CA LYS A 163 -10.89 12.77 12.12
C LYS A 163 -12.00 11.97 11.47
N VAL A 164 -11.66 10.92 10.77
CA VAL A 164 -12.62 10.04 10.12
C VAL A 164 -12.22 8.58 10.33
N THR A 165 -13.23 7.73 10.50
CA THR A 165 -13.13 6.28 10.32
C THR A 165 -14.31 5.87 9.47
N LYS A 166 -14.06 5.18 8.37
CA LYS A 166 -15.10 4.82 7.41
C LYS A 166 -14.84 3.44 6.81
N LEU A 167 -15.93 2.78 6.49
CA LEU A 167 -15.99 1.66 5.56
C LEU A 167 -16.66 2.17 4.28
N SER A 168 -16.03 2.02 3.14
CA SER A 168 -16.55 2.42 1.83
C SER A 168 -16.63 1.19 0.94
N GLU A 169 -17.84 0.89 0.49
CA GLU A 169 -18.15 -0.25 -0.39
C GLU A 169 -18.09 0.16 -1.86
N TYR A 170 -17.52 -0.70 -2.70
CA TYR A 170 -17.50 -0.47 -4.14
C TYR A 170 -18.84 -0.83 -4.77
N ILE A 171 -19.49 0.13 -5.41
CA ILE A 171 -20.78 -0.07 -6.10
C ILE A 171 -20.53 -0.26 -7.59
N SER A 172 -20.54 -1.51 -8.06
CA SER A 172 -20.22 -1.88 -9.44
C SER A 172 -21.11 -1.21 -10.50
N SER A 173 -22.37 -0.95 -10.17
CA SER A 173 -23.32 -0.29 -11.08
C SER A 173 -22.99 1.18 -11.37
N THR A 174 -22.36 1.87 -10.41
CA THR A 174 -21.94 3.28 -10.53
C THR A 174 -20.43 3.43 -10.75
N LYS A 175 -19.67 2.34 -10.56
CA LYS A 175 -18.20 2.32 -10.56
C LYS A 175 -17.61 3.33 -9.58
N LYS A 176 -18.17 3.42 -8.38
CA LYS A 176 -17.77 4.36 -7.34
C LYS A 176 -17.87 3.72 -5.98
N TYR A 177 -17.08 4.24 -5.05
CA TYR A 177 -17.21 3.94 -3.64
C TYR A 177 -18.36 4.72 -3.00
N GLN A 178 -19.04 4.09 -2.08
CA GLN A 178 -20.07 4.69 -1.24
C GLN A 178 -19.78 4.34 0.21
N ASP A 179 -19.74 5.36 1.07
CA ASP A 179 -19.61 5.13 2.50
C ASP A 179 -20.77 4.26 3.00
N SER A 180 -20.43 3.18 3.69
CA SER A 180 -21.40 2.32 4.35
C SER A 180 -22.17 3.12 5.41
N SER A 181 -23.40 2.71 5.67
CA SER A 181 -24.20 3.29 6.75
C SER A 181 -23.74 2.86 8.16
N PHE A 182 -22.70 2.06 8.21
CA PHE A 182 -22.12 1.62 9.46
C PHE A 182 -21.42 2.78 10.16
N ASP A 183 -21.95 3.21 11.30
CA ASP A 183 -21.38 4.30 12.09
C ASP A 183 -20.24 3.75 12.95
N VAL A 184 -19.04 3.88 12.44
CA VAL A 184 -17.82 3.65 13.20
C VAL A 184 -17.44 4.97 13.84
N SER A 185 -17.61 5.06 15.15
CA SER A 185 -17.29 6.27 15.90
C SER A 185 -15.82 6.69 15.68
N ASP A 186 -15.59 8.01 15.59
CA ASP A 186 -14.31 8.68 15.35
C ASP A 186 -13.18 8.21 16.27
N ILE A 187 -12.57 7.11 15.95
CA ILE A 187 -11.34 6.62 16.59
C ILE A 187 -10.18 7.25 15.80
N ILE A 188 -9.20 7.81 16.52
CA ILE A 188 -8.09 8.54 15.92
C ILE A 188 -6.83 7.74 16.01
N GLU A 189 -6.00 7.85 14.98
CA GLU A 189 -4.71 7.15 14.91
C GLU A 189 -4.88 5.64 15.12
N ALA A 190 -6.08 5.14 14.79
CA ALA A 190 -6.43 3.75 14.93
C ALA A 190 -5.77 2.92 13.82
N GLY A 191 -5.23 1.79 14.17
CA GLY A 191 -5.04 0.70 13.23
C GLY A 191 -6.42 0.23 12.77
N VAL A 192 -6.61 0.06 11.47
CA VAL A 192 -7.76 -0.64 10.89
C VAL A 192 -7.22 -1.78 10.04
N GLU A 193 -7.86 -2.95 10.11
CA GLU A 193 -7.43 -4.13 9.35
C GLU A 193 -8.60 -5.07 9.16
N PHE A 194 -8.73 -5.64 7.97
CA PHE A 194 -9.66 -6.72 7.67
C PHE A 194 -9.05 -8.08 8.04
N GLY A 195 -9.90 -9.01 8.42
CA GLY A 195 -9.52 -10.39 8.67
C GLY A 195 -10.73 -11.25 9.01
N ASP A 196 -10.68 -12.51 8.65
CA ASP A 196 -11.67 -13.50 9.08
C ASP A 196 -11.35 -13.93 10.51
N ILE A 197 -11.93 -13.24 11.51
CA ILE A 197 -11.59 -13.40 12.93
C ILE A 197 -12.24 -14.65 13.52
N ASP A 198 -13.44 -14.99 13.05
CA ASP A 198 -14.19 -16.13 13.61
C ASP A 198 -14.13 -17.39 12.73
N GLY A 199 -13.52 -17.34 11.56
CA GLY A 199 -13.26 -18.46 10.66
C GLY A 199 -14.49 -18.89 9.85
N ASP A 200 -15.45 -17.97 9.63
CA ASP A 200 -16.67 -18.26 8.88
C ASP A 200 -16.54 -18.00 7.37
N GLY A 201 -15.45 -17.39 6.94
CA GLY A 201 -15.11 -17.13 5.54
C GLY A 201 -15.49 -15.73 5.06
N ASP A 202 -16.15 -14.92 5.89
CA ASP A 202 -16.44 -13.52 5.62
C ASP A 202 -15.38 -12.64 6.30
N LEU A 203 -15.11 -11.46 5.74
CA LEU A 203 -14.16 -10.52 6.35
C LEU A 203 -14.82 -9.74 7.48
N ASP A 204 -14.19 -9.81 8.65
CA ASP A 204 -14.41 -8.87 9.75
C ASP A 204 -13.45 -7.69 9.65
N PHE A 205 -13.62 -6.66 10.45
CA PHE A 205 -12.58 -5.65 10.62
C PHE A 205 -12.34 -5.31 12.08
N ILE A 206 -11.10 -5.01 12.39
CA ILE A 206 -10.67 -4.62 13.72
C ILE A 206 -10.19 -3.17 13.71
N MET A 207 -10.47 -2.47 14.80
CA MET A 207 -9.98 -1.11 15.04
C MET A 207 -9.35 -1.04 16.43
N SER A 208 -8.22 -0.32 16.54
CA SER A 208 -7.49 -0.19 17.81
C SER A 208 -7.16 1.25 18.17
#